data_f345d37e8b0688d9f5e8b5ac8066f9a2
#
_entry.id   f345d37e8b0688d9f5e8b5ac8066f9a2
#
_cell.length_a   1.000
_cell.length_b   1.000
_cell.length_c   1.000
_cell.angle_alpha   90.00
_cell.angle_beta   90.00
_cell.angle_gamma   90.00
#
_symmetry.space_group_name_H-M   'P 1'
#
loop_
_entity.id
_entity.type
_entity.pdbx_description
1 polymer ?
#
loop_
_entity_poly.entity_id
_entity_poly.type
_entity_poly.pdbx_seq_one_letter_code
_entity_poly.pdbx_strand_id
1 'polypeptide(L)'
;MEIIPTQKIINRDGVKAVKNGQKGNQYSHIPNLKKPEWLKVKAQFNPNFHKIKNQVSEKRLNTVCEEAHCPNISECWSAGTATFMLMGSVCTRACKFCSVDTGNPKGWLDQDEPLNTAKAVEIMKLKYVVLTSVNRDDLPDGGAKHFADTVKLIKDLNPGTAVEALTPDFKGLSSSIDTIVNCGLEVFAQNIETVKRLTHPVRDIRAGYQQTLDVLAESKKINPKVLTKTSLILGLGETDEEIEQTMDDLIANQVDILTIGQYLRPTLNHLPIERWVTPEEFETYREIGLKKGFLEVVSGPMVRSSYRAERALEKNNAGL
;
A
#
# COMPACT_ATOMS: atom_id res chain seq x y z
N MET A 1 -32.08 -6.62 -0.01
CA MET A 1 -30.60 -6.50 -0.18
C MET A 1 -30.35 -5.14 -0.80
N GLU A 2 -29.77 -4.21 -0.05
CA GLU A 2 -29.55 -2.84 -0.54
C GLU A 2 -28.36 -2.86 -1.50
N ILE A 3 -28.60 -2.52 -2.78
CA ILE A 3 -27.54 -2.33 -3.78
C ILE A 3 -26.87 -1.00 -3.42
N ILE A 4 -25.59 -1.03 -3.04
CA ILE A 4 -24.83 0.19 -2.83
C ILE A 4 -24.50 0.78 -4.22
N PRO A 5 -25.13 1.91 -4.61
CA PRO A 5 -24.90 2.48 -5.92
C PRO A 5 -23.47 3.03 -6.02
N THR A 6 -22.87 2.93 -7.19
CA THR A 6 -21.62 3.65 -7.52
C THR A 6 -21.90 5.15 -7.49
N GLN A 7 -21.41 5.84 -6.47
CA GLN A 7 -21.58 7.29 -6.35
C GLN A 7 -20.50 8.03 -7.13
N LYS A 8 -20.91 8.86 -8.07
CA LYS A 8 -20.05 9.89 -8.65
C LYS A 8 -19.91 11.03 -7.65
N ILE A 9 -18.69 11.44 -7.37
CA ILE A 9 -18.38 12.53 -6.45
C ILE A 9 -17.46 13.56 -7.12
N ILE A 10 -17.38 14.71 -6.49
CA ILE A 10 -16.30 15.68 -6.72
C ILE A 10 -15.53 15.73 -5.39
N ASN A 11 -14.23 15.39 -5.41
CA ASN A 11 -13.42 15.44 -4.19
C ASN A 11 -13.11 16.89 -3.79
N ARG A 12 -12.40 17.08 -2.67
CA ARG A 12 -12.03 18.40 -2.16
C ARG A 12 -11.17 19.24 -3.12
N ASP A 13 -10.50 18.59 -4.08
CA ASP A 13 -9.61 19.22 -5.06
C ASP A 13 -10.31 19.46 -6.41
N GLY A 14 -11.64 19.31 -6.45
CA GLY A 14 -12.45 19.52 -7.65
C GLY A 14 -12.39 18.37 -8.66
N VAL A 15 -11.75 17.25 -8.34
CA VAL A 15 -11.59 16.10 -9.22
C VAL A 15 -12.86 15.25 -9.20
N LYS A 16 -13.40 14.95 -10.39
CA LYS A 16 -14.52 14.01 -10.55
C LYS A 16 -14.03 12.58 -10.37
N ALA A 17 -14.68 11.84 -9.48
CA ALA A 17 -14.31 10.47 -9.15
C ALA A 17 -15.54 9.58 -8.92
N VAL A 18 -15.30 8.27 -8.88
CA VAL A 18 -16.25 7.25 -8.44
C VAL A 18 -15.82 6.79 -7.05
N LYS A 19 -16.70 7.00 -6.08
CA LYS A 19 -16.47 6.67 -4.66
C LYS A 19 -16.18 5.18 -4.48
N ASN A 20 -15.19 4.86 -3.63
CA ASN A 20 -14.71 3.49 -3.38
C ASN A 20 -14.23 2.77 -4.66
N GLY A 21 -13.82 3.52 -5.66
CA GLY A 21 -13.36 3.01 -6.93
C GLY A 21 -14.46 2.55 -7.89
N GLN A 22 -14.10 2.40 -9.15
CA GLN A 22 -15.03 1.94 -10.20
C GLN A 22 -15.22 0.43 -10.11
N LYS A 23 -16.31 -0.01 -9.49
CA LYS A 23 -16.69 -1.42 -9.34
C LYS A 23 -18.04 -1.67 -10.02
N GLY A 24 -18.17 -2.84 -10.63
CA GLY A 24 -19.47 -3.34 -11.05
C GLY A 24 -20.27 -3.86 -9.85
N ASN A 25 -21.59 -3.98 -10.02
CA ASN A 25 -22.45 -4.57 -8.98
C ASN A 25 -22.45 -6.11 -9.01
N GLN A 26 -21.58 -6.73 -9.80
CA GLN A 26 -21.60 -8.18 -10.05
C GLN A 26 -21.45 -9.04 -8.80
N TYR A 27 -20.81 -8.52 -7.74
CA TYR A 27 -20.58 -9.24 -6.48
C TYR A 27 -21.51 -8.79 -5.34
N SER A 28 -22.34 -7.78 -5.54
CA SER A 28 -23.17 -7.18 -4.47
C SER A 28 -24.17 -8.16 -3.84
N HIS A 29 -24.56 -9.20 -4.58
CA HIS A 29 -25.47 -10.27 -4.11
C HIS A 29 -24.77 -11.32 -3.22
N ILE A 30 -23.44 -11.36 -3.20
CA ILE A 30 -22.68 -12.31 -2.39
C ILE A 30 -22.45 -11.70 -1.00
N PRO A 31 -23.01 -12.30 0.07
CA PRO A 31 -22.84 -11.80 1.43
C PRO A 31 -21.38 -11.95 1.90
N ASN A 32 -21.00 -11.14 2.88
CA ASN A 32 -19.71 -11.32 3.53
C ASN A 32 -19.72 -12.62 4.38
N LEU A 33 -18.61 -13.34 4.37
CA LEU A 33 -18.35 -14.40 5.33
C LEU A 33 -18.34 -13.83 6.74
N LYS A 34 -18.84 -14.61 7.74
CA LYS A 34 -18.76 -14.20 9.15
C LYS A 34 -17.30 -13.99 9.54
N LYS A 35 -17.02 -12.78 10.04
CA LYS A 35 -15.67 -12.39 10.45
C LYS A 35 -15.24 -13.20 11.69
N PRO A 36 -14.11 -13.91 11.66
CA PRO A 36 -13.61 -14.69 12.80
C PRO A 36 -13.08 -13.79 13.92
N GLU A 37 -12.92 -14.37 15.12
CA GLU A 37 -12.52 -13.61 16.32
C GLU A 37 -11.13 -12.96 16.18
N TRP A 38 -10.17 -13.63 15.55
CA TRP A 38 -8.80 -13.14 15.37
C TRP A 38 -8.69 -11.92 14.44
N LEU A 39 -9.75 -11.57 13.72
CA LEU A 39 -9.83 -10.36 12.89
C LEU A 39 -10.58 -9.21 13.58
N LYS A 40 -10.98 -9.36 14.84
CA LYS A 40 -11.63 -8.27 15.59
C LYS A 40 -10.58 -7.38 16.24
N VAL A 41 -10.59 -6.11 15.89
CA VAL A 41 -9.69 -5.09 16.45
C VAL A 41 -10.43 -4.31 17.51
N LYS A 42 -9.78 -4.09 18.67
CA LYS A 42 -10.26 -3.14 19.68
C LYS A 42 -9.74 -1.76 19.31
N ALA A 43 -10.63 -0.82 19.02
CA ALA A 43 -10.24 0.55 18.75
C ALA A 43 -9.63 1.18 20.02
N GLN A 44 -8.44 1.76 19.87
CA GLN A 44 -7.74 2.48 20.92
C GLN A 44 -7.38 3.87 20.42
N PHE A 45 -7.82 4.90 21.13
CA PHE A 45 -7.57 6.29 20.76
C PHE A 45 -6.84 6.98 21.90
N ASN A 46 -5.56 7.26 21.71
CA ASN A 46 -4.73 7.97 22.67
C ASN A 46 -4.39 9.39 22.16
N PRO A 47 -3.67 10.23 22.93
CA PRO A 47 -3.30 11.57 22.49
C PRO A 47 -2.53 11.62 21.16
N ASN A 48 -1.68 10.62 20.85
CA ASN A 48 -0.95 10.56 19.57
C ASN A 48 -1.91 10.40 18.38
N PHE A 49 -2.93 9.55 18.50
CA PHE A 49 -3.96 9.42 17.48
C PHE A 49 -4.57 10.77 17.13
N HIS A 50 -5.01 11.52 18.13
CA HIS A 50 -5.62 12.84 17.91
C HIS A 50 -4.63 13.84 17.33
N LYS A 51 -3.37 13.81 17.75
CA LYS A 51 -2.32 14.67 17.20
C LYS A 51 -2.10 14.41 15.72
N ILE A 52 -1.97 13.14 15.31
CA ILE A 52 -1.80 12.77 13.90
C ILE A 52 -3.02 13.19 13.09
N LYS A 53 -4.24 12.88 13.55
CA LYS A 53 -5.49 13.24 12.89
C LYS A 53 -5.59 14.74 12.62
N ASN A 54 -5.26 15.56 13.62
CA ASN A 54 -5.28 17.02 13.49
C ASN A 54 -4.25 17.50 12.47
N GLN A 55 -3.01 16.99 12.50
CA GLN A 55 -1.96 17.38 11.55
C GLN A 55 -2.32 17.01 10.10
N VAL A 56 -2.87 15.82 9.88
CA VAL A 56 -3.35 15.38 8.55
C VAL A 56 -4.41 16.35 8.03
N SER A 57 -5.39 16.70 8.87
CA SER A 57 -6.48 17.62 8.50
C SER A 57 -5.99 19.05 8.25
N GLU A 58 -5.21 19.64 9.17
CA GLU A 58 -4.71 21.01 9.09
C GLU A 58 -3.83 21.25 7.86
N LYS A 59 -3.01 20.27 7.51
CA LYS A 59 -2.10 20.33 6.35
C LYS A 59 -2.72 19.80 5.06
N ARG A 60 -4.01 19.45 5.07
CA ARG A 60 -4.75 18.92 3.91
C ARG A 60 -4.09 17.69 3.28
N LEU A 61 -3.40 16.87 4.07
CA LEU A 61 -2.77 15.66 3.60
C LEU A 61 -3.79 14.53 3.40
N ASN A 62 -3.42 13.53 2.59
CA ASN A 62 -4.16 12.30 2.44
C ASN A 62 -3.40 11.17 3.14
N THR A 63 -4.12 10.21 3.72
CA THR A 63 -3.53 9.00 4.28
C THR A 63 -4.22 7.76 3.72
N VAL A 64 -3.44 6.74 3.38
CA VAL A 64 -4.03 5.44 3.01
C VAL A 64 -4.82 4.83 4.17
N CYS A 65 -4.49 5.22 5.39
CA CYS A 65 -5.19 4.77 6.60
C CYS A 65 -6.67 5.17 6.59
N GLU A 66 -6.98 6.39 6.12
CA GLU A 66 -8.36 6.89 5.98
C GLU A 66 -8.99 6.42 4.67
N GLU A 67 -8.33 6.62 3.53
CA GLU A 67 -8.87 6.33 2.20
C GLU A 67 -9.12 4.83 1.96
N ALA A 68 -8.29 3.96 2.54
CA ALA A 68 -8.46 2.52 2.46
C ALA A 68 -9.30 1.93 3.61
N HIS A 69 -9.87 2.76 4.51
CA HIS A 69 -10.59 2.30 5.69
C HIS A 69 -9.82 1.26 6.50
N CYS A 70 -8.53 1.54 6.75
CA CYS A 70 -7.61 0.60 7.37
C CYS A 70 -8.06 0.24 8.81
N PRO A 71 -8.24 -1.04 9.14
CA PRO A 71 -8.67 -1.44 10.47
C PRO A 71 -7.62 -1.15 11.56
N ASN A 72 -6.36 -1.00 11.17
CA ASN A 72 -5.25 -0.75 12.09
C ASN A 72 -5.03 0.74 12.41
N ILE A 73 -5.85 1.65 11.87
CA ILE A 73 -5.64 3.10 11.99
C ILE A 73 -5.49 3.55 13.44
N SER A 74 -6.33 3.02 14.34
CA SER A 74 -6.29 3.40 15.76
C SER A 74 -5.00 2.94 16.44
N GLU A 75 -4.50 1.76 16.12
CA GLU A 75 -3.25 1.20 16.65
C GLU A 75 -2.04 1.95 16.10
N CYS A 76 -1.92 2.05 14.76
CA CYS A 76 -0.78 2.69 14.11
C CYS A 76 -0.63 4.15 14.51
N TRP A 77 -1.73 4.93 14.46
CA TRP A 77 -1.68 6.35 14.84
C TRP A 77 -1.43 6.54 16.32
N SER A 78 -1.92 5.64 17.17
CA SER A 78 -1.60 5.65 18.61
C SER A 78 -0.13 5.32 18.88
N ALA A 79 0.50 4.51 18.04
CA ALA A 79 1.93 4.21 18.06
C ALA A 79 2.80 5.31 17.41
N GLY A 80 2.20 6.32 16.77
CA GLY A 80 2.92 7.40 16.10
C GLY A 80 3.32 7.09 14.66
N THR A 81 2.71 6.09 14.02
CA THR A 81 3.00 5.69 12.64
C THR A 81 1.82 6.05 11.74
N ALA A 82 2.07 6.78 10.66
CA ALA A 82 1.09 7.08 9.61
C ALA A 82 1.69 6.82 8.23
N THR A 83 0.83 6.43 7.28
CA THR A 83 1.20 6.27 5.88
C THR A 83 0.57 7.39 5.07
N PHE A 84 1.39 8.31 4.56
CA PHE A 84 0.92 9.40 3.72
C PHE A 84 0.69 8.91 2.30
N MET A 85 -0.41 9.38 1.71
CA MET A 85 -0.78 9.07 0.33
C MET A 85 -0.62 10.34 -0.53
N LEU A 86 0.35 10.33 -1.41
CA LEU A 86 0.72 11.46 -2.26
C LEU A 86 -0.14 11.53 -3.53
N MET A 87 -0.15 12.71 -4.15
CA MET A 87 -0.81 13.02 -5.41
C MET A 87 -2.34 12.97 -5.34
N GLY A 88 -2.88 13.26 -4.14
CA GLY A 88 -4.31 13.33 -3.87
C GLY A 88 -4.97 11.99 -3.58
N SER A 89 -6.31 11.96 -3.58
CA SER A 89 -7.14 10.81 -3.19
C SER A 89 -7.80 10.08 -4.37
N VAL A 90 -7.48 10.45 -5.62
CA VAL A 90 -8.14 9.87 -6.81
C VAL A 90 -7.14 9.12 -7.66
N CYS A 91 -7.34 7.79 -7.76
CA CYS A 91 -6.51 6.89 -8.55
C CYS A 91 -7.02 6.77 -9.98
N THR A 92 -6.11 6.73 -10.96
CA THR A 92 -6.47 6.49 -12.37
C THR A 92 -6.83 5.03 -12.65
N ARG A 93 -6.53 4.10 -11.73
CA ARG A 93 -6.77 2.65 -11.86
C ARG A 93 -7.91 2.19 -10.94
N ALA A 94 -8.52 1.05 -11.31
CA ALA A 94 -9.72 0.51 -10.68
C ALA A 94 -9.52 -0.93 -10.17
N CYS A 95 -8.48 -1.17 -9.38
CA CYS A 95 -8.24 -2.49 -8.76
C CYS A 95 -9.46 -2.91 -7.93
N LYS A 96 -9.97 -4.13 -8.14
CA LYS A 96 -11.26 -4.57 -7.59
C LYS A 96 -11.25 -4.81 -6.08
N PHE A 97 -10.08 -4.90 -5.47
CA PHE A 97 -9.91 -5.03 -4.02
C PHE A 97 -9.80 -3.69 -3.28
N CYS A 98 -9.45 -2.60 -4.00
CA CYS A 98 -9.06 -1.32 -3.42
C CYS A 98 -10.26 -0.38 -3.27
N SER A 99 -10.37 0.33 -2.14
CA SER A 99 -11.44 1.30 -1.87
C SER A 99 -11.11 2.74 -2.24
N VAL A 100 -9.90 3.02 -2.75
CA VAL A 100 -9.53 4.36 -3.20
C VAL A 100 -10.41 4.80 -4.36
N ASP A 101 -10.81 6.06 -4.35
CA ASP A 101 -11.68 6.64 -5.37
C ASP A 101 -11.04 6.60 -6.75
N THR A 102 -11.82 6.28 -7.79
CA THR A 102 -11.30 6.16 -9.17
C THR A 102 -11.76 7.33 -10.04
N GLY A 103 -10.82 7.95 -10.74
CA GLY A 103 -11.10 9.06 -11.66
C GLY A 103 -9.87 9.48 -12.45
N ASN A 104 -9.96 10.62 -13.12
CA ASN A 104 -8.82 11.20 -13.84
C ASN A 104 -8.58 12.62 -13.35
N PRO A 105 -7.49 12.87 -12.59
CA PRO A 105 -7.12 14.21 -12.13
C PRO A 105 -6.64 15.16 -13.23
N LYS A 106 -6.42 14.67 -14.46
CA LYS A 106 -6.02 15.48 -15.62
C LYS A 106 -4.76 16.32 -15.37
N GLY A 107 -3.76 15.70 -14.77
CA GLY A 107 -2.46 16.33 -14.49
C GLY A 107 -2.45 17.24 -13.26
N TRP A 108 -3.57 17.42 -12.55
CA TRP A 108 -3.58 18.22 -11.33
C TRP A 108 -2.68 17.61 -10.24
N LEU A 109 -1.86 18.44 -9.62
CA LEU A 109 -1.01 18.13 -8.47
C LEU A 109 -1.02 19.32 -7.50
N ASP A 110 -1.11 19.03 -6.21
CA ASP A 110 -0.88 20.02 -5.17
C ASP A 110 0.63 20.30 -5.05
N GLN A 111 1.07 21.49 -5.46
CA GLN A 111 2.48 21.86 -5.46
C GLN A 111 3.05 22.04 -4.04
N ASP A 112 2.19 22.26 -3.04
CA ASP A 112 2.58 22.39 -1.62
C ASP A 112 2.62 21.05 -0.89
N GLU A 113 2.08 19.96 -1.47
CA GLU A 113 2.01 18.63 -0.84
C GLU A 113 3.40 18.13 -0.38
N PRO A 114 4.49 18.22 -1.18
CA PRO A 114 5.82 17.79 -0.75
C PRO A 114 6.31 18.50 0.52
N LEU A 115 6.19 19.83 0.58
CA LEU A 115 6.60 20.61 1.73
C LEU A 115 5.69 20.35 2.96
N ASN A 116 4.38 20.27 2.73
CA ASN A 116 3.42 19.99 3.80
C ASN A 116 3.64 18.60 4.41
N THR A 117 3.97 17.59 3.58
CA THR A 117 4.31 16.25 4.04
C THR A 117 5.60 16.25 4.86
N ALA A 118 6.66 16.90 4.38
CA ALA A 118 7.94 16.99 5.09
C ALA A 118 7.80 17.71 6.45
N LYS A 119 7.02 18.79 6.53
CA LYS A 119 6.68 19.49 7.78
C LYS A 119 5.83 18.62 8.72
N ALA A 120 4.92 17.78 8.19
CA ALA A 120 4.14 16.88 9.02
C ALA A 120 5.04 15.81 9.68
N VAL A 121 5.99 15.25 8.92
CA VAL A 121 7.00 14.31 9.43
C VAL A 121 7.82 14.95 10.56
N GLU A 122 8.26 16.22 10.39
CA GLU A 122 9.00 16.98 11.40
C GLU A 122 8.19 17.19 12.68
N ILE A 123 6.95 17.69 12.57
CA ILE A 123 6.07 17.95 13.71
C ILE A 123 5.75 16.67 14.49
N MET A 124 5.56 15.56 13.77
CA MET A 124 5.30 14.24 14.34
C MET A 124 6.57 13.60 14.91
N LYS A 125 7.76 14.09 14.57
CA LYS A 125 9.07 13.54 14.96
C LYS A 125 9.21 12.06 14.56
N LEU A 126 8.78 11.72 13.34
CA LEU A 126 8.81 10.35 12.86
C LEU A 126 10.27 9.92 12.59
N LYS A 127 10.64 8.75 13.10
CA LYS A 127 11.92 8.10 12.78
C LYS A 127 11.84 7.27 11.50
N TYR A 128 10.63 6.88 11.13
CA TYR A 128 10.32 6.12 9.93
C TYR A 128 9.00 6.62 9.34
N VAL A 129 8.96 6.82 8.04
CA VAL A 129 7.75 7.24 7.33
C VAL A 129 7.52 6.36 6.12
N VAL A 130 6.29 5.93 5.93
CA VAL A 130 5.86 5.28 4.69
C VAL A 130 5.11 6.31 3.85
N LEU A 131 5.61 6.51 2.65
CA LEU A 131 4.93 7.25 1.61
C LEU A 131 4.33 6.27 0.62
N THR A 132 3.09 6.48 0.25
CA THR A 132 2.46 5.78 -0.87
C THR A 132 1.82 6.79 -1.81
N SER A 133 1.27 6.34 -2.92
CA SER A 133 0.53 7.22 -3.82
C SER A 133 -0.58 6.46 -4.55
N VAL A 134 -1.50 7.23 -5.10
CA VAL A 134 -2.41 6.74 -6.14
C VAL A 134 -1.66 6.53 -7.45
N ASN A 135 -2.17 5.67 -8.35
CA ASN A 135 -1.66 5.63 -9.72
C ASN A 135 -2.08 6.90 -10.47
N ARG A 136 -1.14 7.49 -11.19
CA ARG A 136 -1.29 8.72 -11.95
C ARG A 136 -0.90 8.50 -13.42
N ASP A 137 -1.64 7.60 -14.10
CA ASP A 137 -1.43 7.31 -15.52
C ASP A 137 -1.69 8.53 -16.43
N ASP A 138 -2.26 9.60 -15.88
CA ASP A 138 -2.47 10.91 -16.50
C ASP A 138 -1.21 11.80 -16.49
N LEU A 139 -0.17 11.43 -15.74
CA LEU A 139 1.13 12.10 -15.73
C LEU A 139 2.14 11.34 -16.61
N PRO A 140 3.01 12.03 -17.35
CA PRO A 140 3.99 11.38 -18.23
C PRO A 140 4.95 10.44 -17.52
N ASP A 141 5.41 10.83 -16.31
CA ASP A 141 6.34 10.08 -15.45
C ASP A 141 5.61 9.25 -14.38
N GLY A 142 4.28 9.18 -14.42
CA GLY A 142 3.47 8.54 -13.38
C GLY A 142 3.55 9.21 -12.01
N GLY A 143 4.09 10.44 -11.92
CA GLY A 143 4.28 11.21 -10.70
C GLY A 143 5.61 10.94 -9.98
N ALA A 144 6.56 10.29 -10.64
CA ALA A 144 7.86 9.96 -10.04
C ALA A 144 8.61 11.19 -9.52
N LYS A 145 8.63 12.28 -10.28
CA LYS A 145 9.27 13.53 -9.86
C LYS A 145 8.65 14.10 -8.58
N HIS A 146 7.32 14.18 -8.52
CA HIS A 146 6.60 14.71 -7.36
C HIS A 146 6.86 13.88 -6.10
N PHE A 147 6.87 12.56 -6.27
CA PHE A 147 7.20 11.61 -5.20
C PHE A 147 8.65 11.80 -4.71
N ALA A 148 9.61 11.84 -5.64
CA ALA A 148 11.04 12.03 -5.32
C ALA A 148 11.32 13.39 -4.65
N ASP A 149 10.66 14.46 -5.09
CA ASP A 149 10.77 15.78 -4.46
C ASP A 149 10.26 15.76 -3.03
N THR A 150 9.18 14.98 -2.76
CA THR A 150 8.67 14.78 -1.39
C THR A 150 9.69 14.06 -0.50
N VAL A 151 10.30 12.97 -1.01
CA VAL A 151 11.36 12.24 -0.27
C VAL A 151 12.53 13.14 0.05
N LYS A 152 13.03 13.90 -0.94
CA LYS A 152 14.17 14.83 -0.76
C LYS A 152 13.87 15.88 0.31
N LEU A 153 12.69 16.53 0.26
CA LEU A 153 12.30 17.50 1.28
C LEU A 153 12.17 16.90 2.67
N ILE A 154 11.70 15.64 2.78
CA ILE A 154 11.70 14.93 4.07
C ILE A 154 13.13 14.75 4.57
N LYS A 155 14.05 14.28 3.73
CA LYS A 155 15.46 14.07 4.10
C LYS A 155 16.16 15.37 4.47
N ASP A 156 15.87 16.46 3.77
CA ASP A 156 16.45 17.78 4.04
C ASP A 156 15.99 18.33 5.39
N LEU A 157 14.68 18.26 5.70
CA LEU A 157 14.13 18.75 6.96
C LEU A 157 14.30 17.75 8.13
N ASN A 158 14.39 16.46 7.85
CA ASN A 158 14.40 15.37 8.81
C ASN A 158 15.49 14.34 8.46
N PRO A 159 16.78 14.68 8.53
CA PRO A 159 17.87 13.83 8.02
C PRO A 159 17.99 12.47 8.75
N GLY A 160 17.42 12.36 9.96
CA GLY A 160 17.37 11.10 10.74
C GLY A 160 16.16 10.22 10.46
N THR A 161 15.24 10.63 9.57
CA THR A 161 14.04 9.85 9.24
C THR A 161 14.31 8.88 8.10
N ALA A 162 14.06 7.60 8.30
CA ALA A 162 14.06 6.61 7.23
C ALA A 162 12.76 6.71 6.42
N VAL A 163 12.88 6.57 5.09
CA VAL A 163 11.75 6.68 4.17
C VAL A 163 11.54 5.39 3.39
N GLU A 164 10.35 4.84 3.50
CA GLU A 164 9.86 3.76 2.64
C GLU A 164 8.93 4.37 1.58
N ALA A 165 9.19 4.10 0.31
CA ALA A 165 8.35 4.51 -0.80
C ALA A 165 7.58 3.31 -1.38
N LEU A 166 6.28 3.21 -1.05
CA LEU A 166 5.35 2.28 -1.70
C LEU A 166 4.81 2.93 -2.98
N THR A 167 5.42 2.61 -4.09
CA THR A 167 5.22 3.30 -5.38
C THR A 167 4.21 2.61 -6.29
N PRO A 168 3.62 3.34 -7.26
CA PRO A 168 3.01 2.72 -8.44
C PRO A 168 4.09 2.06 -9.32
N ASP A 169 3.65 1.34 -10.36
CA ASP A 169 4.56 0.66 -11.28
C ASP A 169 5.19 1.59 -12.33
N PHE A 170 4.83 2.86 -12.36
CA PHE A 170 5.28 3.85 -13.35
C PHE A 170 5.22 3.35 -14.80
N LYS A 171 4.30 2.42 -15.12
CA LYS A 171 4.20 1.73 -16.42
C LYS A 171 5.51 1.02 -16.84
N GLY A 172 6.38 0.67 -15.87
CA GLY A 172 7.69 0.09 -16.13
C GLY A 172 8.73 1.05 -16.71
N LEU A 173 8.51 2.37 -16.62
CA LEU A 173 9.46 3.37 -17.14
C LEU A 173 10.73 3.42 -16.27
N SER A 174 11.85 2.93 -16.80
CA SER A 174 13.15 2.89 -16.11
C SER A 174 13.59 4.26 -15.60
N SER A 175 13.35 5.35 -16.35
CA SER A 175 13.68 6.71 -15.90
C SER A 175 12.89 7.16 -14.67
N SER A 176 11.65 6.73 -14.54
CA SER A 176 10.81 7.01 -13.36
C SER A 176 11.26 6.20 -12.15
N ILE A 177 11.59 4.91 -12.36
CA ILE A 177 12.15 4.04 -11.33
C ILE A 177 13.49 4.61 -10.83
N ASP A 178 14.39 5.00 -11.75
CA ASP A 178 15.67 5.63 -11.42
C ASP A 178 15.50 6.90 -10.57
N THR A 179 14.56 7.76 -10.95
CA THR A 179 14.24 8.99 -10.21
C THR A 179 13.87 8.71 -8.77
N ILE A 180 13.08 7.66 -8.51
CA ILE A 180 12.65 7.29 -7.16
C ILE A 180 13.79 6.60 -6.40
N VAL A 181 14.44 5.62 -7.00
CA VAL A 181 15.46 4.81 -6.32
C VAL A 181 16.65 5.65 -5.86
N ASN A 182 16.97 6.72 -6.59
CA ASN A 182 18.08 7.64 -6.29
C ASN A 182 17.67 8.90 -5.54
N CYS A 183 16.44 9.03 -5.04
CA CYS A 183 16.00 10.22 -4.31
C CYS A 183 16.39 10.25 -2.82
N GLY A 184 17.02 9.17 -2.30
CA GLY A 184 17.49 9.10 -0.92
C GLY A 184 16.63 8.26 0.02
N LEU A 185 15.75 7.41 -0.50
CA LEU A 185 14.95 6.47 0.29
C LEU A 185 15.76 5.25 0.74
N GLU A 186 15.33 4.59 1.81
CA GLU A 186 15.90 3.35 2.33
C GLU A 186 15.19 2.11 1.76
N VAL A 187 13.88 2.18 1.54
CA VAL A 187 13.08 1.03 1.09
C VAL A 187 12.23 1.42 -0.13
N PHE A 188 12.44 0.71 -1.23
CA PHE A 188 11.60 0.78 -2.42
C PHE A 188 10.57 -0.35 -2.37
N ALA A 189 9.30 -0.01 -2.32
CA ALA A 189 8.22 -0.98 -2.26
C ALA A 189 7.28 -0.85 -3.46
N GLN A 190 6.86 -1.99 -4.01
CA GLN A 190 5.80 -2.08 -5.00
C GLN A 190 5.04 -3.39 -4.83
N ASN A 191 3.75 -3.30 -4.56
CA ASN A 191 2.96 -4.48 -4.20
C ASN A 191 2.61 -5.35 -5.42
N ILE A 192 2.83 -6.66 -5.28
CA ILE A 192 2.37 -7.67 -6.23
C ILE A 192 0.87 -7.97 -6.04
N GLU A 193 0.37 -7.76 -4.84
CA GLU A 193 -1.02 -7.86 -4.37
C GLU A 193 -1.59 -9.28 -4.37
N THR A 194 -1.39 -10.07 -5.43
CA THR A 194 -1.96 -11.41 -5.56
C THR A 194 -1.09 -12.29 -6.46
N VAL A 195 -1.40 -13.59 -6.53
CA VAL A 195 -0.72 -14.57 -7.35
C VAL A 195 -0.96 -14.34 -8.85
N LYS A 196 -0.11 -14.90 -9.69
CA LYS A 196 -0.09 -14.67 -11.16
C LYS A 196 -1.47 -14.87 -11.81
N ARG A 197 -2.16 -15.98 -11.54
CA ARG A 197 -3.48 -16.31 -12.09
C ARG A 197 -4.55 -15.27 -11.74
N LEU A 198 -4.49 -14.72 -10.54
CA LEU A 198 -5.48 -13.79 -10.01
C LEU A 198 -5.18 -12.32 -10.33
N THR A 199 -4.07 -12.00 -11.00
CA THR A 199 -3.68 -10.61 -11.26
C THR A 199 -4.81 -9.80 -11.90
N HIS A 200 -5.31 -10.16 -13.07
CA HIS A 200 -6.35 -9.39 -13.76
C HIS A 200 -7.76 -9.55 -13.17
N PRO A 201 -8.14 -10.70 -12.59
CA PRO A 201 -9.37 -10.76 -11.78
C PRO A 201 -9.40 -9.81 -10.60
N VAL A 202 -8.24 -9.48 -9.99
CA VAL A 202 -8.11 -8.71 -8.74
C VAL A 202 -7.66 -7.27 -9.01
N ARG A 203 -6.62 -7.08 -9.83
CA ARG A 203 -6.00 -5.78 -10.12
C ARG A 203 -6.61 -5.11 -11.36
N ASP A 204 -6.30 -3.83 -11.54
CA ASP A 204 -6.59 -3.13 -12.80
C ASP A 204 -5.86 -3.80 -13.97
N ILE A 205 -6.46 -3.77 -15.18
CA ILE A 205 -5.90 -4.42 -16.38
C ILE A 205 -4.49 -3.91 -16.75
N ARG A 206 -4.13 -2.70 -16.31
CA ARG A 206 -2.81 -2.08 -16.53
C ARG A 206 -1.77 -2.52 -15.51
N ALA A 207 -2.18 -3.22 -14.46
CA ALA A 207 -1.29 -3.71 -13.40
C ALA A 207 -0.90 -5.16 -13.70
N GLY A 208 0.34 -5.38 -14.14
CA GLY A 208 0.85 -6.69 -14.51
C GLY A 208 1.61 -7.39 -13.39
N TYR A 209 1.52 -8.72 -13.29
CA TYR A 209 2.33 -9.54 -12.38
C TYR A 209 3.82 -9.43 -12.75
N GLN A 210 4.16 -9.72 -14.01
CA GLN A 210 5.53 -9.62 -14.49
C GLN A 210 6.06 -8.19 -14.40
N GLN A 211 5.24 -7.19 -14.74
CA GLN A 211 5.64 -5.79 -14.60
C GLN A 211 6.02 -5.42 -13.16
N THR A 212 5.33 -5.97 -12.15
CA THR A 212 5.72 -5.74 -10.75
C THR A 212 7.09 -6.36 -10.44
N LEU A 213 7.33 -7.60 -10.90
CA LEU A 213 8.63 -8.26 -10.74
C LEU A 213 9.75 -7.47 -11.44
N ASP A 214 9.50 -7.01 -12.68
CA ASP A 214 10.47 -6.25 -13.47
C ASP A 214 10.81 -4.91 -12.81
N VAL A 215 9.83 -4.20 -12.24
CA VAL A 215 10.05 -2.94 -11.52
C VAL A 215 10.88 -3.15 -10.26
N LEU A 216 10.62 -4.21 -9.49
CA LEU A 216 11.39 -4.55 -8.28
C LEU A 216 12.83 -4.94 -8.65
N ALA A 217 13.02 -5.78 -9.68
CA ALA A 217 14.34 -6.17 -10.18
C ALA A 217 15.13 -4.96 -10.72
N GLU A 218 14.47 -4.09 -11.50
CA GLU A 218 15.12 -2.88 -12.02
C GLU A 218 15.54 -1.92 -10.91
N SER A 219 14.73 -1.76 -9.85
CA SER A 219 15.10 -0.93 -8.70
C SER A 219 16.37 -1.46 -8.01
N LYS A 220 16.51 -2.78 -7.87
CA LYS A 220 17.68 -3.44 -7.31
C LYS A 220 18.91 -3.30 -8.20
N LYS A 221 18.74 -3.38 -9.52
CA LYS A 221 19.79 -3.19 -10.51
C LYS A 221 20.32 -1.75 -10.51
N ILE A 222 19.42 -0.74 -10.37
CA ILE A 222 19.79 0.68 -10.30
C ILE A 222 20.56 0.97 -9.01
N ASN A 223 20.05 0.49 -7.87
CA ASN A 223 20.70 0.68 -6.57
C ASN A 223 20.68 -0.62 -5.75
N PRO A 224 21.76 -1.42 -5.79
CA PRO A 224 21.84 -2.68 -5.04
C PRO A 224 21.71 -2.54 -3.51
N LYS A 225 21.88 -1.34 -2.97
CA LYS A 225 21.79 -1.08 -1.53
C LYS A 225 20.37 -0.79 -1.06
N VAL A 226 19.46 -0.39 -1.97
CA VAL A 226 18.07 -0.15 -1.59
C VAL A 226 17.41 -1.47 -1.19
N LEU A 227 16.67 -1.48 -0.11
CA LEU A 227 15.85 -2.64 0.25
C LEU A 227 14.59 -2.65 -0.61
N THR A 228 14.29 -3.81 -1.19
CA THR A 228 13.07 -4.00 -1.99
C THR A 228 12.01 -4.71 -1.17
N LYS A 229 10.77 -4.24 -1.29
CA LYS A 229 9.63 -4.77 -0.52
C LYS A 229 8.40 -4.95 -1.39
N THR A 230 7.63 -5.99 -1.08
CA THR A 230 6.34 -6.24 -1.73
C THR A 230 5.31 -6.75 -0.73
N SER A 231 4.05 -6.75 -1.15
CA SER A 231 2.93 -7.26 -0.33
C SER A 231 2.05 -8.21 -1.13
N LEU A 232 1.61 -9.27 -0.46
CA LEU A 232 0.65 -10.25 -0.94
C LEU A 232 -0.57 -10.23 -0.03
N ILE A 233 -1.78 -10.14 -0.60
CA ILE A 233 -3.05 -10.24 0.14
C ILE A 233 -3.71 -11.58 -0.16
N LEU A 234 -4.11 -12.30 0.88
CA LEU A 234 -4.67 -13.64 0.81
C LEU A 234 -6.17 -13.67 1.10
N GLY A 235 -6.83 -14.72 0.61
CA GLY A 235 -8.28 -14.93 0.77
C GLY A 235 -9.09 -14.50 -0.46
N LEU A 236 -8.44 -14.45 -1.64
CA LEU A 236 -9.03 -14.12 -2.94
C LEU A 236 -9.15 -15.35 -3.86
N GLY A 237 -8.83 -16.57 -3.34
CA GLY A 237 -8.94 -17.84 -4.08
C GLY A 237 -7.61 -18.34 -4.65
N GLU A 238 -6.48 -17.86 -4.13
CA GLU A 238 -5.14 -18.41 -4.36
C GLU A 238 -4.98 -19.79 -3.69
N THR A 239 -4.13 -20.65 -4.26
CA THR A 239 -3.72 -21.92 -3.65
C THR A 239 -2.35 -21.78 -2.97
N ASP A 240 -2.00 -22.75 -2.11
CA ASP A 240 -0.73 -22.75 -1.41
C ASP A 240 0.45 -22.83 -2.39
N GLU A 241 0.34 -23.66 -3.44
CA GLU A 241 1.34 -23.78 -4.48
C GLU A 241 1.54 -22.46 -5.25
N GLU A 242 0.46 -21.72 -5.51
CA GLU A 242 0.56 -20.42 -6.16
C GLU A 242 1.20 -19.35 -5.27
N ILE A 243 0.98 -19.41 -3.96
CA ILE A 243 1.63 -18.54 -2.97
C ILE A 243 3.13 -18.85 -2.94
N GLU A 244 3.50 -20.11 -2.84
CA GLU A 244 4.90 -20.54 -2.83
C GLU A 244 5.63 -20.22 -4.14
N GLN A 245 4.98 -20.42 -5.29
CA GLN A 245 5.53 -20.03 -6.59
C GLN A 245 5.73 -18.51 -6.68
N THR A 246 4.80 -17.73 -6.12
CA THR A 246 4.94 -16.26 -6.07
C THR A 246 6.14 -15.86 -5.21
N MET A 247 6.39 -16.55 -4.09
CA MET A 247 7.59 -16.32 -3.28
C MET A 247 8.87 -16.65 -4.05
N ASP A 248 8.89 -17.76 -4.81
CA ASP A 248 10.05 -18.14 -5.64
C ASP A 248 10.30 -17.09 -6.74
N ASP A 249 9.25 -16.62 -7.41
CA ASP A 249 9.35 -15.56 -8.41
C ASP A 249 9.92 -14.27 -7.82
N LEU A 250 9.51 -13.90 -6.59
CA LEU A 250 9.98 -12.72 -5.88
C LEU A 250 11.47 -12.85 -5.48
N ILE A 251 11.88 -14.00 -4.94
CA ILE A 251 13.28 -14.27 -4.59
C ILE A 251 14.19 -14.24 -5.84
N ALA A 252 13.73 -14.81 -6.96
CA ALA A 252 14.44 -14.77 -8.22
C ALA A 252 14.65 -13.34 -8.74
N ASN A 253 13.77 -12.40 -8.35
CA ASN A 253 13.86 -10.97 -8.67
C ASN A 253 14.46 -10.14 -7.52
N GLN A 254 15.18 -10.78 -6.58
CA GLN A 254 15.94 -10.14 -5.49
C GLN A 254 15.11 -9.25 -4.56
N VAL A 255 13.88 -9.68 -4.26
CA VAL A 255 13.04 -8.98 -3.28
C VAL A 255 13.49 -9.36 -1.86
N ASP A 256 13.75 -8.33 -1.04
CA ASP A 256 14.28 -8.52 0.32
C ASP A 256 13.18 -8.79 1.35
N ILE A 257 12.03 -8.08 1.25
CA ILE A 257 10.99 -8.07 2.28
C ILE A 257 9.64 -8.42 1.67
N LEU A 258 8.95 -9.38 2.29
CA LEU A 258 7.59 -9.76 1.92
C LEU A 258 6.63 -9.48 3.10
N THR A 259 5.50 -8.81 2.82
CA THR A 259 4.39 -8.72 3.76
C THR A 259 3.20 -9.55 3.25
N ILE A 260 2.54 -10.29 4.15
CA ILE A 260 1.41 -11.15 3.81
C ILE A 260 0.26 -10.86 4.77
N GLY A 261 -0.90 -10.47 4.22
CA GLY A 261 -2.07 -10.10 5.01
C GLY A 261 -3.39 -10.61 4.44
N GLN A 262 -4.43 -10.65 5.28
CA GLN A 262 -5.78 -11.05 4.86
C GLN A 262 -6.46 -9.97 4.03
N TYR A 263 -7.05 -10.31 2.91
CA TYR A 263 -7.99 -9.44 2.21
C TYR A 263 -9.22 -9.17 3.08
N LEU A 264 -9.55 -7.90 3.26
CA LEU A 264 -10.78 -7.46 3.91
C LEU A 264 -11.61 -6.70 2.90
N ARG A 265 -12.81 -7.19 2.60
CA ARG A 265 -13.72 -6.62 1.61
C ARG A 265 -14.23 -5.24 2.05
N PRO A 266 -13.91 -4.14 1.34
CA PRO A 266 -14.31 -2.81 1.79
C PRO A 266 -15.82 -2.54 1.69
N THR A 267 -16.44 -2.94 0.60
CA THR A 267 -17.91 -2.84 0.38
C THR A 267 -18.42 -4.05 -0.40
N LEU A 268 -19.73 -4.25 -0.45
CA LEU A 268 -20.32 -5.36 -1.20
C LEU A 268 -20.10 -5.29 -2.72
N ASN A 269 -19.63 -4.15 -3.25
CA ASN A 269 -19.28 -4.03 -4.66
C ASN A 269 -17.86 -4.50 -4.97
N HIS A 270 -17.02 -4.74 -3.94
CA HIS A 270 -15.68 -5.31 -4.10
C HIS A 270 -15.75 -6.84 -4.20
N LEU A 271 -14.60 -7.44 -4.54
CA LEU A 271 -14.45 -8.90 -4.60
C LEU A 271 -14.93 -9.54 -3.30
N PRO A 272 -15.65 -10.67 -3.35
CA PRO A 272 -15.97 -11.43 -2.15
C PRO A 272 -14.69 -11.99 -1.51
N ILE A 273 -14.77 -12.29 -0.22
CA ILE A 273 -13.73 -13.04 0.47
C ILE A 273 -14.00 -14.51 0.20
N GLU A 274 -13.04 -15.22 -0.38
CA GLU A 274 -13.17 -16.65 -0.69
C GLU A 274 -12.92 -17.52 0.55
N ARG A 275 -11.94 -17.10 1.39
CA ARG A 275 -11.66 -17.79 2.66
C ARG A 275 -11.02 -16.84 3.67
N TRP A 276 -11.14 -17.21 4.95
CA TRP A 276 -10.34 -16.64 6.03
C TRP A 276 -9.10 -17.53 6.22
N VAL A 277 -7.92 -16.93 6.07
CA VAL A 277 -6.64 -17.57 6.36
C VAL A 277 -6.41 -17.52 7.87
N THR A 278 -6.03 -18.64 8.48
CA THR A 278 -5.83 -18.72 9.93
C THR A 278 -4.49 -18.11 10.35
N PRO A 279 -4.34 -17.70 11.62
CA PRO A 279 -3.04 -17.23 12.12
C PRO A 279 -1.92 -18.27 11.94
N GLU A 280 -2.22 -19.56 12.07
CA GLU A 280 -1.28 -20.67 11.91
C GLU A 280 -0.81 -20.81 10.46
N GLU A 281 -1.71 -20.64 9.49
CA GLU A 281 -1.35 -20.62 8.06
C GLU A 281 -0.44 -19.42 7.76
N PHE A 282 -0.73 -18.22 8.32
CA PHE A 282 0.14 -17.06 8.16
C PHE A 282 1.55 -17.30 8.70
N GLU A 283 1.69 -17.97 9.86
CA GLU A 283 3.00 -18.32 10.40
C GLU A 283 3.71 -19.35 9.50
N THR A 284 2.98 -20.32 8.96
CA THR A 284 3.53 -21.30 7.99
C THR A 284 4.11 -20.56 6.77
N TYR A 285 3.38 -19.62 6.17
CA TYR A 285 3.88 -18.84 5.03
C TYR A 285 5.10 -18.00 5.41
N ARG A 286 5.13 -17.46 6.64
CA ARG A 286 6.28 -16.73 7.14
C ARG A 286 7.54 -17.63 7.17
N GLU A 287 7.42 -18.82 7.77
CA GLU A 287 8.53 -19.76 7.83
C GLU A 287 9.02 -20.21 6.44
N ILE A 288 8.08 -20.49 5.52
CA ILE A 288 8.40 -20.87 4.13
C ILE A 288 9.18 -19.73 3.46
N GLY A 289 8.72 -18.48 3.55
CA GLY A 289 9.38 -17.35 2.94
C GLY A 289 10.78 -17.10 3.49
N LEU A 290 10.97 -17.20 4.81
CA LEU A 290 12.29 -17.09 5.43
C LEU A 290 13.24 -18.20 4.97
N LYS A 291 12.75 -19.46 4.84
CA LYS A 291 13.52 -20.57 4.30
C LYS A 291 13.89 -20.39 2.83
N LYS A 292 13.04 -19.72 2.03
CA LYS A 292 13.31 -19.37 0.62
C LYS A 292 14.36 -18.25 0.47
N GLY A 293 14.65 -17.48 1.51
CA GLY A 293 15.73 -16.51 1.52
C GLY A 293 15.32 -15.04 1.63
N PHE A 294 14.03 -14.71 1.90
CA PHE A 294 13.67 -13.34 2.23
C PHE A 294 14.43 -12.86 3.48
N LEU A 295 14.87 -11.61 3.47
CA LEU A 295 15.49 -10.97 4.64
C LEU A 295 14.51 -10.87 5.80
N GLU A 296 13.25 -10.51 5.50
CA GLU A 296 12.15 -10.50 6.47
C GLU A 296 10.82 -10.85 5.78
N VAL A 297 9.97 -11.60 6.50
CA VAL A 297 8.60 -11.88 6.11
C VAL A 297 7.69 -11.47 7.26
N VAL A 298 6.89 -10.42 7.05
CA VAL A 298 5.87 -9.99 8.03
C VAL A 298 4.54 -10.57 7.59
N SER A 299 4.01 -11.53 8.36
CA SER A 299 2.84 -12.32 7.96
C SER A 299 1.83 -12.41 9.11
N GLY A 300 0.58 -12.10 8.82
CA GLY A 300 -0.49 -12.19 9.82
C GLY A 300 -1.83 -11.62 9.32
N PRO A 301 -2.95 -11.98 9.98
CA PRO A 301 -4.29 -11.61 9.52
C PRO A 301 -4.52 -10.09 9.39
N MET A 302 -3.88 -9.30 10.24
CA MET A 302 -4.03 -7.84 10.25
C MET A 302 -2.89 -7.10 9.54
N VAL A 303 -1.90 -7.81 9.00
CA VAL A 303 -0.78 -7.23 8.27
C VAL A 303 -1.26 -6.47 7.03
N ARG A 304 -0.65 -5.33 6.77
CA ARG A 304 -0.77 -4.50 5.58
C ARG A 304 0.63 -4.13 5.11
N SER A 305 0.79 -3.69 3.88
CA SER A 305 2.09 -3.33 3.32
C SER A 305 2.91 -2.36 4.18
N SER A 306 2.24 -1.48 4.92
CA SER A 306 2.87 -0.51 5.81
C SER A 306 2.64 -0.76 7.31
N TYR A 307 2.10 -1.93 7.69
CA TYR A 307 1.85 -2.25 9.09
C TYR A 307 3.16 -2.40 9.85
N ARG A 308 3.34 -1.56 10.88
CA ARG A 308 4.58 -1.50 11.70
C ARG A 308 5.86 -1.57 10.85
N ALA A 309 5.86 -0.82 9.74
CA ALA A 309 6.95 -0.87 8.76
C ALA A 309 8.32 -0.52 9.39
N GLU A 310 8.33 0.35 10.41
CA GLU A 310 9.53 0.70 11.19
C GLU A 310 10.18 -0.51 11.90
N ARG A 311 9.42 -1.58 12.10
CA ARG A 311 9.86 -2.79 12.79
C ARG A 311 10.11 -3.98 11.86
N ALA A 312 9.84 -3.83 10.57
CA ALA A 312 9.96 -4.91 9.60
C ALA A 312 11.39 -5.48 9.51
N LEU A 313 12.41 -4.67 9.81
CA LEU A 313 13.81 -5.10 9.78
C LEU A 313 14.30 -5.73 11.10
N GLU A 314 13.47 -5.80 12.13
CA GLU A 314 13.84 -6.40 13.43
C GLU A 314 13.81 -7.94 13.41
N LYS A 315 13.39 -8.55 12.29
CA LYS A 315 13.27 -10.01 12.09
C LYS A 315 12.41 -10.74 13.14
N ASN A 316 11.39 -10.05 13.66
CA ASN A 316 10.50 -10.55 14.71
C ASN A 316 9.02 -10.49 14.32
N ASN A 317 8.71 -10.60 13.01
CA ASN A 317 7.36 -10.51 12.45
C ASN A 317 6.65 -9.18 12.83
N ALA A 318 7.38 -8.07 12.83
CA ALA A 318 6.91 -6.74 13.26
C ALA A 318 6.31 -6.73 14.69
N GLY A 319 6.66 -7.70 15.53
CA GLY A 319 6.18 -7.83 16.91
C GLY A 319 4.75 -8.36 17.02
N LEU A 320 4.33 -9.18 16.04
CA LEU A 320 3.07 -9.93 16.05
C LEU A 320 3.17 -11.16 16.95
#